data_8eb5a418b1748be82e7f3b2dc10b8957
#
_entry.id   8eb5a418b1748be82e7f3b2dc10b8957
#
_cell.length_a   1.000
_cell.length_b   1.000
_cell.length_c   1.000
_cell.angle_alpha   90.00
_cell.angle_beta   90.00
_cell.angle_gamma   90.00
#
_symmetry.space_group_name_H-M   'P 1'
#
loop_
_entity.id
_entity.type
_entity.pdbx_description
1 polymer ?
#
loop_
_entity_poly.entity_id
_entity_poly.type
_entity_poly.pdbx_seq_one_letter_code
_entity_poly.pdbx_strand_id
1 'polypeptide(L)' 'VDDIYALCQKLQDNGVTINRPPRDGNMAFVKSPDGISVELLQKGDALEPQEPWASMENSGSW' A
#
# COMPACT_ATOMS: atom_id res chain seq x y z
N VAL A 1 -9.56 -4.64 1.13
CA VAL A 1 -9.89 -3.35 1.75
C VAL A 1 -10.82 -2.56 0.83
N ASP A 2 -11.56 -1.62 1.39
CA ASP A 2 -12.55 -0.84 0.61
C ASP A 2 -11.91 0.30 -0.18
N ASP A 3 -10.82 0.88 0.32
CA ASP A 3 -10.08 1.94 -0.35
C ASP A 3 -8.61 1.80 0.02
N ILE A 4 -7.85 1.18 -0.88
CA ILE A 4 -6.45 0.86 -0.61
C ILE A 4 -5.59 2.13 -0.47
N TYR A 5 -5.94 3.21 -1.17
CA TYR A 5 -5.18 4.46 -1.04
C TYR A 5 -5.37 5.09 0.34
N ALA A 6 -6.61 5.15 0.81
CA ALA A 6 -6.91 5.69 2.13
C ALA A 6 -6.24 4.88 3.23
N LEU A 7 -6.26 3.55 3.11
CA LEU A 7 -5.63 2.69 4.10
C LEU A 7 -4.12 2.84 4.10
N CYS A 8 -3.49 2.85 2.92
CA CYS A 8 -2.04 3.03 2.83
C CYS A 8 -1.61 4.38 3.38
N GLN A 9 -2.36 5.44 3.12
CA GLN A 9 -2.06 6.75 3.68
C GLN A 9 -2.15 6.75 5.20
N LYS A 10 -3.18 6.14 5.74
CA LYS A 10 -3.35 6.02 7.18
C LYS A 10 -2.21 5.24 7.83
N LEU A 11 -1.82 4.13 7.21
CA LEU A 11 -0.72 3.31 7.72
C LEU A 11 0.59 4.08 7.68
N GLN A 12 0.88 4.76 6.58
CA GLN A 12 2.09 5.55 6.44
C GLN A 12 2.14 6.68 7.47
N ASP A 13 1.02 7.35 7.71
CA ASP A 13 0.92 8.40 8.71
C ASP A 13 1.17 7.87 10.13
N ASN A 14 0.97 6.59 10.35
CA ASN A 14 1.21 5.93 11.63
C ASN A 14 2.56 5.19 11.68
N GLY A 15 3.45 5.48 10.75
CA GLY A 15 4.82 4.95 10.77
C GLY A 15 4.99 3.56 10.17
N VAL A 16 3.98 3.04 9.48
CA VAL A 16 4.08 1.74 8.81
C VAL A 16 4.78 1.92 7.47
N THR A 17 5.75 1.04 7.20
CA THR A 17 6.48 1.09 5.93
C THR A 17 5.64 0.52 4.80
N ILE A 18 5.50 1.30 3.71
CA ILE A 18 4.85 0.84 2.50
C ILE A 18 5.95 0.32 1.57
N ASN A 19 6.13 -1.01 1.52
CA ASN A 19 7.20 -1.62 0.73
C ASN A 19 6.88 -1.62 -0.77
N ARG A 20 5.68 -2.05 -1.14
CA ARG A 20 5.19 -1.98 -2.51
C ARG A 20 3.95 -1.10 -2.54
N PRO A 21 4.05 0.12 -3.07
CA PRO A 21 2.90 1.03 -3.11
C PRO A 21 1.75 0.48 -3.96
N PRO A 22 0.51 0.92 -3.73
CA PRO A 22 -0.63 0.50 -4.53
C PRO A 22 -0.69 1.25 -5.87
N ARG A 23 0.33 1.03 -6.71
CA ARG A 23 0.47 1.75 -7.99
C ARG A 23 -0.68 1.48 -8.96
N ASP A 24 -1.21 0.27 -8.91
CA ASP A 24 -2.29 -0.16 -9.80
C ASP A 24 -3.68 -0.03 -9.17
N GLY A 25 -3.75 0.53 -7.94
CA GLY A 25 -5.00 0.65 -7.23
C GLY A 25 -5.59 -0.66 -6.76
N ASN A 26 -4.82 -1.74 -6.76
CA ASN A 26 -5.31 -3.08 -6.46
C ASN A 26 -4.60 -3.74 -5.29
N MET A 27 -3.26 -3.62 -5.21
CA MET A 27 -2.47 -4.37 -4.25
C MET A 27 -1.33 -3.52 -3.69
N ALA A 28 -1.02 -3.75 -2.42
CA ALA A 28 0.16 -3.14 -1.78
C ALA A 28 0.76 -4.14 -0.80
N PHE A 29 2.05 -4.01 -0.55
CA PHE A 29 2.72 -4.72 0.54
C PHE A 29 3.21 -3.71 1.56
N VAL A 30 2.90 -3.97 2.82
CA VAL A 30 3.36 -3.17 3.95
C VAL A 30 4.07 -4.08 4.95
N LYS A 31 4.88 -3.50 5.79
CA LYS A 31 5.58 -4.27 6.82
C LYS A 31 5.28 -3.66 8.18
N SER A 32 4.78 -4.49 9.10
CA SER A 32 4.50 -4.07 10.45
C SER A 32 5.80 -3.75 11.21
N PRO A 33 5.73 -3.03 12.34
CA PRO A 33 6.92 -2.79 13.18
C PRO A 33 7.60 -4.08 13.64
N ASP A 34 6.85 -5.18 13.73
CA ASP A 34 7.38 -6.50 14.09
C ASP A 34 8.07 -7.22 12.95
N GLY A 35 8.10 -6.62 11.76
CA GLY A 35 8.74 -7.22 10.59
C GLY A 35 7.85 -8.19 9.81
N ILE A 36 6.56 -8.17 10.05
CA ILE A 36 5.62 -9.04 9.35
C ILE A 36 5.15 -8.34 8.08
N SER A 37 5.33 -9.01 6.92
CA SER A 37 4.83 -8.51 5.65
C SER A 37 3.35 -8.82 5.52
N VAL A 38 2.57 -7.81 5.12
CA VAL A 38 1.13 -7.95 4.93
C VAL A 38 0.76 -7.47 3.53
N GLU A 39 0.05 -8.31 2.80
CA GLU A 39 -0.49 -7.95 1.49
C GLU A 39 -1.87 -7.34 1.67
N LEU A 40 -2.08 -6.15 1.08
CA LEU A 40 -3.37 -5.49 1.06
C LEU A 40 -3.96 -5.62 -0.33
N LEU A 41 -5.22 -6.04 -0.41
CA LEU A 41 -5.93 -6.19 -1.68
C LEU A 41 -7.16 -5.30 -1.69
N GLN A 42 -7.34 -4.57 -2.80
CA GLN A 42 -8.53 -3.76 -2.99
C GLN A 42 -9.74 -4.68 -3.19
N LYS A 43 -10.81 -4.41 -2.47
CA LYS A 43 -12.05 -5.14 -2.60
C LYS A 43 -12.75 -4.74 -3.91
N GLY A 44 -13.17 -5.72 -4.70
CA GLY A 44 -13.80 -5.46 -5.98
C GLY A 44 -12.78 -5.06 -7.05
N ASP A 45 -13.17 -4.14 -7.93
CA ASP A 45 -12.30 -3.70 -9.02
C ASP A 45 -11.17 -2.82 -8.51
N ALA A 46 -10.02 -2.85 -9.21
CA ALA A 46 -8.91 -1.97 -8.91
C ALA A 46 -9.33 -0.51 -9.08
N LEU A 47 -8.83 0.35 -8.18
CA LEU A 47 -9.05 1.79 -8.28
C LEU A 47 -8.16 2.37 -9.38
N GLU A 48 -8.50 3.54 -9.88
CA GLU A 48 -7.66 4.21 -10.87
C GLU A 48 -6.34 4.64 -10.25
N PRO A 49 -5.22 4.56 -11.02
CA PRO A 49 -3.93 5.00 -10.50
C PRO A 49 -3.97 6.45 -10.01
N GLN A 50 -3.39 6.69 -8.84
CA GLN A 50 -3.35 8.02 -8.22
C GLN A 50 -1.96 8.29 -7.67
N GLU A 51 -1.53 9.55 -7.77
CA GLU A 51 -0.30 10.00 -7.15
C GLU A 51 -0.53 10.25 -5.64
N PRO A 52 0.48 10.09 -4.80
CA PRO A 52 1.87 9.76 -5.17
C PRO A 52 2.12 8.27 -5.46
N TRP A 53 1.11 7.44 -5.28
CA TRP A 53 1.27 5.99 -5.34
C TRP A 53 1.66 5.48 -6.72
N ALA A 54 1.09 6.08 -7.78
CA ALA A 54 1.31 5.60 -9.14
C ALA A 54 2.77 5.67 -9.57
N SER A 55 3.52 6.66 -9.09
CA SER A 55 4.94 6.83 -9.44
C SER A 55 5.89 6.43 -8.31
N MET A 56 5.37 5.96 -7.17
CA MET A 56 6.20 5.61 -6.02
C MET A 56 6.90 4.26 -6.27
N GLU A 57 8.20 4.21 -5.98
CA GLU A 57 8.98 2.99 -6.13
C GLU A 57 8.84 2.09 -4.92
N ASN A 58 9.14 0.80 -5.11
CA ASN A 58 9.24 -0.15 -4.00
C ASN A 58 10.37 0.24 -3.07
N SER A 59 10.23 -0.04 -1.78
CA SER A 59 11.29 0.19 -0.81
C SER A 59 11.46 -1.03 0.08
N GLY A 60 12.72 -1.32 0.43
CA GLY A 60 13.03 -2.46 1.29
C GLY A 60 12.69 -3.80 0.65
N SER A 61 12.49 -4.79 1.50
CA SER A 61 12.09 -6.14 1.09
C SER A 61 10.89 -6.61 1.89
N TRP A 62 10.12 -7.49 1.29
CA TRP A 62 8.90 -7.99 1.93
C TRP A 62 8.70 -9.49 1.69
#